data_4e51220c1f227b7c83219230ba660764
#
_entry.id   4e51220c1f227b7c83219230ba660764
#
_cell.length_a   1.000
_cell.length_b   1.000
_cell.length_c   1.000
_cell.angle_alpha   90.00
_cell.angle_beta   90.00
_cell.angle_gamma   90.00
#
_symmetry.space_group_name_H-M   'P 1'
#
loop_
_entity.id
_entity.type
_entity.pdbx_description
1 polymer ?
#
loop_
_entity_poly.entity_id
_entity_poly.type
_entity_poly.pdbx_seq_one_letter_code
_entity_poly.pdbx_strand_id
1 'polypeptide(L)'
;MTIVLLHGNPESPVIWQPLVAALDRDDVGTPQRPGFGCPVPDGFGATKEEYVDWFIGVLEGLVPHHGPVDLVGHDWGGGIAMRAVVLRPDLVRTWACDVLGLFHPEYVWHAFAQIWQTEGAGEQYFEQSLAMPVADRVAAYESIGIPAEFGKELVEAGDELMGQCVLALYRSAAQPAMKEWGEHLGPAALVPGLAIIAPEDPFVNGRDLGMEMADRLGADHHVMEGQGHWWMLGDPTGAAAMLRDFWARAY
;
A
#
# COMPACT_ATOMS: atom_id res chain seq x y z
N MET A 1 19.14 -9.53 -6.21
CA MET A 1 18.30 -8.32 -6.26
C MET A 1 17.15 -8.56 -5.31
N THR A 2 16.87 -7.68 -4.37
CA THR A 2 15.78 -7.90 -3.40
C THR A 2 14.57 -7.10 -3.79
N ILE A 3 13.42 -7.76 -3.84
CA ILE A 3 12.10 -7.16 -4.03
C ILE A 3 11.48 -6.97 -2.66
N VAL A 4 10.87 -5.82 -2.41
CA VAL A 4 10.13 -5.53 -1.19
C VAL A 4 8.70 -5.16 -1.56
N LEU A 5 7.71 -5.92 -1.06
CA LEU A 5 6.29 -5.71 -1.29
C LEU A 5 5.64 -5.21 0.01
N LEU A 6 5.14 -3.97 0.01
CA LEU A 6 4.54 -3.35 1.19
C LEU A 6 3.02 -3.26 1.05
N HIS A 7 2.30 -3.92 1.97
CA HIS A 7 0.84 -4.04 1.97
C HIS A 7 0.11 -2.78 2.46
N GLY A 8 -1.18 -2.70 2.16
CA GLY A 8 -2.08 -1.62 2.51
C GLY A 8 -2.93 -1.80 3.76
N ASN A 9 -4.08 -1.16 3.81
CA ASN A 9 -5.05 -1.11 4.91
C ASN A 9 -6.43 -1.63 4.51
N PRO A 10 -7.13 -2.33 5.39
CA PRO A 10 -6.70 -3.05 6.60
C PRO A 10 -6.26 -4.47 6.24
N GLU A 11 -5.00 -4.64 5.98
CA GLU A 11 -4.43 -5.84 5.37
C GLU A 11 -3.25 -6.41 6.16
N SER A 12 -2.71 -7.51 5.65
CA SER A 12 -1.45 -8.11 6.11
C SER A 12 -0.64 -8.59 4.90
N PRO A 13 0.61 -9.05 5.07
CA PRO A 13 1.40 -9.59 3.96
C PRO A 13 0.77 -10.75 3.20
N VAL A 14 -0.31 -11.35 3.72
CA VAL A 14 -1.03 -12.46 3.08
C VAL A 14 -1.49 -12.14 1.66
N ILE A 15 -1.86 -10.87 1.39
CA ILE A 15 -2.32 -10.43 0.07
C ILE A 15 -1.27 -10.62 -1.03
N TRP A 16 0.00 -10.72 -0.66
CA TRP A 16 1.10 -10.88 -1.59
C TRP A 16 1.39 -12.34 -1.97
N GLN A 17 0.84 -13.34 -1.25
CA GLN A 17 1.17 -14.74 -1.46
C GLN A 17 1.01 -15.19 -2.93
N PRO A 18 -0.10 -14.87 -3.66
CA PRO A 18 -0.24 -15.28 -5.04
C PRO A 18 0.77 -14.61 -5.98
N LEU A 19 1.07 -13.32 -5.76
CA LEU A 19 2.06 -12.59 -6.53
C LEU A 19 3.48 -13.14 -6.28
N VAL A 20 3.84 -13.41 -5.03
CA VAL A 20 5.14 -14.01 -4.66
C VAL A 20 5.31 -15.36 -5.35
N ALA A 21 4.27 -16.21 -5.32
CA ALA A 21 4.28 -17.48 -6.03
C ALA A 21 4.44 -17.32 -7.57
N ALA A 22 3.75 -16.31 -8.15
CA ALA A 22 3.83 -16.03 -9.58
C ALA A 22 5.18 -15.41 -10.00
N LEU A 23 5.83 -14.65 -9.10
CA LEU A 23 7.19 -14.12 -9.34
C LEU A 23 8.24 -15.22 -9.40
N ASP A 24 8.03 -16.36 -8.73
CA ASP A 24 8.94 -17.52 -8.68
C ASP A 24 10.39 -17.11 -8.33
N ARG A 25 10.54 -16.37 -7.19
CA ARG A 25 11.81 -15.82 -6.73
C ARG A 25 11.96 -15.98 -5.22
N ASP A 26 13.19 -16.25 -4.77
CA ASP A 26 13.53 -16.44 -3.35
C ASP A 26 13.93 -15.15 -2.64
N ASP A 27 14.12 -14.06 -3.39
CA ASP A 27 14.60 -12.76 -2.86
C ASP A 27 13.48 -11.72 -2.73
N VAL A 28 12.29 -12.16 -2.36
CA VAL A 28 11.10 -11.30 -2.12
C VAL A 28 10.83 -11.19 -0.63
N GLY A 29 10.86 -9.96 -0.11
CA GLY A 29 10.47 -9.63 1.26
C GLY A 29 9.10 -8.97 1.30
N THR A 30 8.28 -9.38 2.29
CA THR A 30 6.93 -8.83 2.53
C THR A 30 6.84 -8.33 3.98
N PRO A 31 7.46 -7.18 4.32
CA PRO A 31 7.48 -6.70 5.69
C PRO A 31 6.07 -6.45 6.21
N GLN A 32 5.82 -6.93 7.44
CA GLN A 32 4.55 -6.73 8.13
C GLN A 32 4.59 -5.42 8.89
N ARG A 33 3.64 -4.52 8.58
CA ARG A 33 3.56 -3.22 9.25
C ARG A 33 3.17 -3.35 10.72
N PRO A 34 3.78 -2.56 11.62
CA PRO A 34 3.38 -2.53 13.03
C PRO A 34 1.87 -2.32 13.21
N GLY A 35 1.24 -3.10 14.08
CA GLY A 35 -0.19 -3.07 14.33
C GLY A 35 -1.08 -3.83 13.33
N PHE A 36 -0.51 -4.42 12.28
CA PHE A 36 -1.26 -5.19 11.28
C PHE A 36 -0.98 -6.68 11.44
N GLY A 37 -1.58 -7.30 12.48
CA GLY A 37 -1.35 -8.69 12.85
C GLY A 37 0.00 -8.93 13.56
N CYS A 38 0.67 -7.87 14.03
CA CYS A 38 1.87 -7.92 14.86
C CYS A 38 1.88 -6.74 15.84
N PRO A 39 2.67 -6.81 16.94
CA PRO A 39 2.80 -5.72 17.90
C PRO A 39 3.35 -4.44 17.26
N VAL A 40 3.09 -3.30 17.91
CA VAL A 40 3.74 -2.01 17.62
C VAL A 40 4.96 -1.82 18.50
N PRO A 41 6.01 -1.11 18.03
CA PRO A 41 7.13 -0.69 18.88
C PRO A 41 6.68 0.23 20.03
N ASP A 42 7.44 0.25 21.13
CA ASP A 42 7.18 1.15 22.24
C ASP A 42 7.16 2.61 21.77
N GLY A 43 6.11 3.34 22.12
CA GLY A 43 5.93 4.75 21.76
C GLY A 43 5.54 5.01 20.30
N PHE A 44 5.21 3.97 19.52
CA PHE A 44 4.77 4.11 18.14
C PHE A 44 3.32 4.62 18.09
N GLY A 45 3.11 5.79 17.52
CA GLY A 45 1.80 6.45 17.44
C GLY A 45 1.01 6.07 16.18
N ALA A 46 1.54 5.24 15.29
CA ALA A 46 0.94 4.79 14.04
C ALA A 46 0.54 5.93 13.08
N THR A 47 1.23 7.07 13.15
CA THR A 47 1.07 8.16 12.19
C THR A 47 1.71 7.81 10.84
N LYS A 48 1.32 8.53 9.78
CA LYS A 48 1.91 8.32 8.45
C LYS A 48 3.42 8.54 8.44
N GLU A 49 3.93 9.49 9.23
CA GLU A 49 5.36 9.76 9.38
C GLU A 49 6.08 8.60 10.07
N GLU A 50 5.53 8.09 11.18
CA GLU A 50 6.14 6.98 11.92
C GLU A 50 6.17 5.68 11.10
N TYR A 51 5.16 5.42 10.28
CA TYR A 51 5.21 4.30 9.34
C TYR A 51 6.29 4.48 8.27
N VAL A 52 6.50 5.70 7.77
CA VAL A 52 7.60 5.99 6.84
C VAL A 52 8.96 5.79 7.51
N ASP A 53 9.14 6.32 8.72
CA ASP A 53 10.39 6.17 9.47
C ASP A 53 10.69 4.69 9.79
N TRP A 54 9.67 3.93 10.20
CA TRP A 54 9.77 2.48 10.38
C TRP A 54 10.21 1.79 9.09
N PHE A 55 9.57 2.12 7.97
CA PHE A 55 9.85 1.47 6.70
C PHE A 55 11.25 1.82 6.17
N ILE A 56 11.68 3.06 6.31
CA ILE A 56 13.07 3.45 6.01
C ILE A 56 14.04 2.60 6.84
N GLY A 57 13.78 2.39 8.13
CA GLY A 57 14.59 1.50 8.98
C GLY A 57 14.64 0.05 8.46
N VAL A 58 13.54 -0.48 7.93
CA VAL A 58 13.51 -1.80 7.26
C VAL A 58 14.44 -1.81 6.05
N LEU A 59 14.36 -0.80 5.19
CA LEU A 59 15.21 -0.69 4.00
C LEU A 59 16.69 -0.53 4.37
N GLU A 60 17.01 0.29 5.36
CA GLU A 60 18.37 0.46 5.87
C GLU A 60 18.99 -0.84 6.42
N GLY A 61 18.15 -1.72 6.96
CA GLY A 61 18.58 -3.06 7.38
C GLY A 61 18.87 -4.01 6.21
N LEU A 62 18.16 -3.84 5.08
CA LEU A 62 18.29 -4.73 3.90
C LEU A 62 19.43 -4.30 2.96
N VAL A 63 19.55 -3.01 2.68
CA VAL A 63 20.44 -2.47 1.64
C VAL A 63 21.92 -2.82 1.86
N PRO A 64 22.49 -2.85 3.06
CA PRO A 64 23.89 -3.23 3.26
C PRO A 64 24.21 -4.67 2.81
N HIS A 65 23.22 -5.54 2.76
CA HIS A 65 23.37 -6.95 2.40
C HIS A 65 22.99 -7.26 0.96
N HIS A 66 22.12 -6.45 0.37
CA HIS A 66 21.45 -6.75 -0.91
C HIS A 66 21.60 -5.64 -1.96
N GLY A 67 22.10 -4.45 -1.59
CA GLY A 67 22.04 -3.24 -2.41
C GLY A 67 20.63 -2.64 -2.45
N PRO A 68 20.41 -1.53 -3.20
CA PRO A 68 19.11 -0.90 -3.34
C PRO A 68 18.04 -1.88 -3.82
N VAL A 69 16.81 -1.76 -3.30
CA VAL A 69 15.72 -2.70 -3.52
C VAL A 69 14.79 -2.29 -4.67
N ASP A 70 14.10 -3.27 -5.26
CA ASP A 70 12.92 -3.03 -6.09
C ASP A 70 11.69 -3.00 -5.18
N LEU A 71 11.01 -1.87 -5.15
CA LEU A 71 9.94 -1.60 -4.21
C LEU A 71 8.58 -1.67 -4.91
N VAL A 72 7.64 -2.41 -4.34
CA VAL A 72 6.24 -2.42 -4.77
C VAL A 72 5.37 -2.07 -3.57
N GLY A 73 4.59 -1.03 -3.69
CA GLY A 73 3.66 -0.59 -2.65
C GLY A 73 2.21 -0.65 -3.12
N HIS A 74 1.35 -1.22 -2.28
CA HIS A 74 -0.09 -1.28 -2.47
C HIS A 74 -0.80 -0.44 -1.43
N ASP A 75 -1.82 0.34 -1.83
CA ASP A 75 -2.63 1.19 -0.95
C ASP A 75 -1.74 2.04 -0.01
N TRP A 76 -1.94 2.00 1.31
CA TRP A 76 -1.05 2.70 2.26
C TRP A 76 0.40 2.23 2.19
N GLY A 77 0.65 0.98 1.83
CA GLY A 77 2.01 0.53 1.52
C GLY A 77 2.62 1.33 0.36
N GLY A 78 1.82 1.67 -0.65
CA GLY A 78 2.20 2.57 -1.74
C GLY A 78 2.48 3.99 -1.26
N GLY A 79 1.60 4.54 -0.42
CA GLY A 79 1.80 5.88 0.16
C GLY A 79 3.08 6.00 0.98
N ILE A 80 3.35 5.01 1.84
CA ILE A 80 4.54 4.93 2.68
C ILE A 80 5.80 4.72 1.81
N ALA A 81 5.73 3.81 0.84
CA ALA A 81 6.82 3.51 -0.09
C ALA A 81 7.24 4.75 -0.87
N MET A 82 6.29 5.46 -1.47
CA MET A 82 6.57 6.69 -2.22
C MET A 82 7.22 7.76 -1.36
N ARG A 83 6.80 7.91 -0.10
CA ARG A 83 7.44 8.86 0.82
C ARG A 83 8.86 8.41 1.19
N ALA A 84 9.10 7.12 1.38
CA ALA A 84 10.44 6.58 1.61
C ALA A 84 11.36 6.82 0.38
N VAL A 85 10.87 6.63 -0.85
CA VAL A 85 11.61 6.96 -2.08
C VAL A 85 12.00 8.43 -2.13
N VAL A 86 11.10 9.35 -1.74
CA VAL A 86 11.38 10.80 -1.69
C VAL A 86 12.48 11.14 -0.70
N LEU A 87 12.45 10.53 0.49
CA LEU A 87 13.39 10.84 1.57
C LEU A 87 14.73 10.11 1.42
N ARG A 88 14.71 8.88 0.87
CA ARG A 88 15.88 8.00 0.75
C ARG A 88 15.91 7.31 -0.62
N PRO A 89 16.03 8.08 -1.72
CA PRO A 89 16.13 7.50 -3.07
C PRO A 89 17.36 6.58 -3.24
N ASP A 90 18.38 6.75 -2.42
CA ASP A 90 19.58 5.91 -2.37
C ASP A 90 19.31 4.45 -1.95
N LEU A 91 18.21 4.17 -1.25
CA LEU A 91 17.83 2.82 -0.82
C LEU A 91 17.00 2.07 -1.86
N VAL A 92 16.51 2.75 -2.88
CA VAL A 92 15.54 2.19 -3.83
C VAL A 92 16.10 2.23 -5.25
N ARG A 93 16.05 1.10 -5.93
CA ARG A 93 16.49 0.94 -7.32
C ARG A 93 15.39 1.23 -8.31
N THR A 94 14.19 0.72 -8.04
CA THR A 94 12.95 1.00 -8.76
C THR A 94 11.77 1.03 -7.80
N TRP A 95 10.70 1.73 -8.18
CA TRP A 95 9.44 1.69 -7.44
C TRP A 95 8.25 1.39 -8.35
N ALA A 96 7.26 0.67 -7.82
CA ALA A 96 5.95 0.49 -8.43
C ALA A 96 4.86 0.79 -7.37
N CYS A 97 3.82 1.54 -7.75
CA CYS A 97 2.79 1.99 -6.81
C CYS A 97 1.44 2.11 -7.53
N ASP A 98 0.37 1.65 -6.88
CA ASP A 98 -0.98 1.66 -7.43
C ASP A 98 -1.84 2.85 -6.97
N VAL A 99 -1.37 3.62 -5.99
CA VAL A 99 -2.16 4.72 -5.41
C VAL A 99 -1.55 6.10 -5.65
N LEU A 100 -0.85 6.32 -6.75
CA LEU A 100 -0.26 7.63 -7.05
C LEU A 100 -1.28 8.77 -7.05
N GLY A 101 -2.53 8.50 -7.41
CA GLY A 101 -3.63 9.46 -7.34
C GLY A 101 -3.88 10.03 -5.94
N LEU A 102 -3.50 9.32 -4.87
CA LEU A 102 -3.57 9.78 -3.48
C LEU A 102 -2.82 11.11 -3.23
N PHE A 103 -1.78 11.34 -4.00
CA PHE A 103 -0.94 12.56 -3.91
C PHE A 103 -1.40 13.70 -4.80
N HIS A 104 -2.45 13.48 -5.60
CA HIS A 104 -2.99 14.51 -6.47
C HIS A 104 -3.72 15.59 -5.66
N PRO A 105 -3.59 16.89 -5.99
CA PRO A 105 -4.26 17.96 -5.24
C PRO A 105 -5.79 17.89 -5.26
N GLU A 106 -6.39 17.20 -6.23
CA GLU A 106 -7.84 16.99 -6.36
C GLU A 106 -8.31 15.67 -5.73
N TYR A 107 -7.42 14.88 -5.13
CA TYR A 107 -7.81 13.64 -4.48
C TYR A 107 -8.78 13.88 -3.33
N VAL A 108 -9.87 13.13 -3.34
CA VAL A 108 -10.88 13.12 -2.27
C VAL A 108 -10.89 11.76 -1.60
N TRP A 109 -10.75 11.74 -0.27
CA TRP A 109 -10.80 10.52 0.50
C TRP A 109 -12.13 9.76 0.29
N HIS A 110 -12.06 8.45 0.08
CA HIS A 110 -13.20 7.56 -0.05
C HIS A 110 -14.03 7.52 1.24
N ALA A 111 -15.27 7.01 1.19
CA ALA A 111 -16.22 7.07 2.30
C ALA A 111 -15.70 6.42 3.60
N PHE A 112 -15.04 5.26 3.52
CA PHE A 112 -14.45 4.62 4.70
C PHE A 112 -13.38 5.50 5.33
N ALA A 113 -12.49 6.09 4.56
CA ALA A 113 -11.46 7.00 5.06
C ALA A 113 -12.08 8.20 5.80
N GLN A 114 -13.14 8.77 5.27
CA GLN A 114 -13.86 9.89 5.93
C GLN A 114 -14.46 9.48 7.28
N ILE A 115 -15.01 8.25 7.37
CA ILE A 115 -15.48 7.70 8.66
C ILE A 115 -14.31 7.53 9.63
N TRP A 116 -13.19 6.93 9.21
CA TRP A 116 -12.03 6.67 10.06
C TRP A 116 -11.31 7.96 10.50
N GLN A 117 -11.34 9.01 9.69
CA GLN A 117 -10.82 10.32 10.06
C GLN A 117 -11.72 11.06 11.09
N THR A 118 -12.99 10.70 11.17
CA THR A 118 -13.94 11.36 12.08
C THR A 118 -13.87 10.74 13.47
N GLU A 119 -13.53 11.55 14.49
CA GLU A 119 -13.50 11.12 15.89
C GLU A 119 -14.88 10.59 16.33
N GLY A 120 -14.88 9.51 17.08
CA GLY A 120 -16.07 8.80 17.52
C GLY A 120 -16.68 7.88 16.44
N ALA A 121 -16.78 8.33 15.19
CA ALA A 121 -17.33 7.50 14.11
C ALA A 121 -16.36 6.36 13.70
N GLY A 122 -15.07 6.65 13.66
CA GLY A 122 -14.04 5.66 13.38
C GLY A 122 -13.97 4.58 14.46
N GLU A 123 -13.98 4.96 15.73
CA GLU A 123 -14.01 4.03 16.86
C GLU A 123 -15.24 3.13 16.80
N GLN A 124 -16.42 3.72 16.60
CA GLN A 124 -17.68 2.98 16.48
C GLN A 124 -17.66 2.00 15.30
N TYR A 125 -17.06 2.38 14.17
CA TYR A 125 -16.93 1.51 13.02
C TYR A 125 -16.12 0.25 13.37
N PHE A 126 -14.94 0.39 14.00
CA PHE A 126 -14.12 -0.77 14.38
C PHE A 126 -14.74 -1.60 15.49
N GLU A 127 -15.37 -0.97 16.50
CA GLU A 127 -16.11 -1.69 17.54
C GLU A 127 -17.22 -2.57 16.93
N GLN A 128 -18.03 -2.02 16.04
CA GLN A 128 -19.09 -2.75 15.35
C GLN A 128 -18.53 -3.88 14.46
N SER A 129 -17.48 -3.58 13.70
CA SER A 129 -16.83 -4.56 12.83
C SER A 129 -16.28 -5.74 13.61
N LEU A 130 -15.58 -5.48 14.73
CA LEU A 130 -15.02 -6.54 15.57
C LEU A 130 -16.11 -7.35 16.32
N ALA A 131 -17.27 -6.75 16.60
CA ALA A 131 -18.40 -7.44 17.21
C ALA A 131 -19.16 -8.36 16.23
N MET A 132 -18.91 -8.23 14.91
CA MET A 132 -19.56 -9.09 13.90
C MET A 132 -19.03 -10.52 13.98
N PRO A 133 -19.88 -11.54 13.69
CA PRO A 133 -19.42 -12.91 13.51
C PRO A 133 -18.30 -12.99 12.48
N VAL A 134 -17.31 -13.89 12.71
CA VAL A 134 -16.17 -14.07 11.78
C VAL A 134 -16.63 -14.31 10.34
N ALA A 135 -17.69 -15.12 10.15
CA ALA A 135 -18.24 -15.40 8.82
C ALA A 135 -18.73 -14.14 8.10
N ASP A 136 -19.35 -13.20 8.83
CA ASP A 136 -19.86 -11.96 8.26
C ASP A 136 -18.71 -10.99 7.92
N ARG A 137 -17.66 -10.98 8.75
CA ARG A 137 -16.42 -10.24 8.45
C ARG A 137 -15.72 -10.76 7.21
N VAL A 138 -15.64 -12.09 7.04
CA VAL A 138 -15.10 -12.72 5.82
C VAL A 138 -15.94 -12.35 4.60
N ALA A 139 -17.27 -12.45 4.71
CA ALA A 139 -18.17 -12.07 3.63
C ALA A 139 -18.07 -10.58 3.26
N ALA A 140 -17.77 -9.70 4.23
CA ALA A 140 -17.50 -8.29 3.95
C ALA A 140 -16.24 -8.13 3.08
N TYR A 141 -15.15 -8.85 3.36
CA TYR A 141 -13.97 -8.86 2.49
C TYR A 141 -14.27 -9.41 1.09
N GLU A 142 -15.05 -10.48 0.99
CA GLU A 142 -15.47 -11.03 -0.31
C GLU A 142 -16.27 -10.02 -1.13
N SER A 143 -17.14 -9.26 -0.46
CA SER A 143 -17.99 -8.25 -1.13
C SER A 143 -17.20 -7.10 -1.77
N ILE A 144 -15.97 -6.88 -1.36
CA ILE A 144 -15.08 -5.86 -1.90
C ILE A 144 -13.98 -6.43 -2.81
N GLY A 145 -13.97 -7.75 -3.05
CA GLY A 145 -13.08 -8.39 -4.02
C GLY A 145 -11.92 -9.20 -3.46
N ILE A 146 -11.87 -9.45 -2.14
CA ILE A 146 -10.86 -10.32 -1.52
C ILE A 146 -11.42 -11.75 -1.42
N PRO A 147 -10.79 -12.78 -2.01
CA PRO A 147 -11.25 -14.17 -1.89
C PRO A 147 -11.31 -14.62 -0.43
N ALA A 148 -12.31 -15.50 -0.10
CA ALA A 148 -12.59 -15.92 1.26
C ALA A 148 -11.40 -16.52 2.02
N GLU A 149 -10.50 -17.20 1.34
CA GLU A 149 -9.28 -17.75 1.91
C GLU A 149 -8.37 -16.67 2.51
N PHE A 150 -8.15 -15.57 1.78
CA PHE A 150 -7.39 -14.42 2.28
C PHE A 150 -8.20 -13.60 3.29
N GLY A 151 -9.51 -13.45 3.05
CA GLY A 151 -10.42 -12.79 3.99
C GLY A 151 -10.39 -13.40 5.40
N LYS A 152 -10.25 -14.73 5.53
CA LYS A 152 -10.09 -15.40 6.82
C LYS A 152 -8.82 -14.99 7.53
N GLU A 153 -7.68 -15.01 6.84
CA GLU A 153 -6.40 -14.61 7.42
C GLU A 153 -6.39 -13.12 7.82
N LEU A 154 -7.03 -12.25 7.01
CA LEU A 154 -7.18 -10.84 7.34
C LEU A 154 -8.11 -10.62 8.56
N VAL A 155 -9.17 -11.40 8.70
CA VAL A 155 -10.05 -11.36 9.89
C VAL A 155 -9.30 -11.82 11.13
N GLU A 156 -8.44 -12.84 11.04
CA GLU A 156 -7.62 -13.33 12.14
C GLU A 156 -6.55 -12.30 12.56
N ALA A 157 -5.97 -11.58 11.60
CA ALA A 157 -5.01 -10.52 11.87
C ALA A 157 -5.66 -9.22 12.39
N GLY A 158 -6.96 -9.03 12.11
CA GLY A 158 -7.71 -7.81 12.42
C GLY A 158 -8.23 -7.81 13.86
N ASP A 159 -7.59 -7.02 14.72
CA ASP A 159 -7.90 -6.82 16.13
C ASP A 159 -8.12 -5.34 16.48
N GLU A 160 -8.30 -5.04 17.76
CA GLU A 160 -8.46 -3.68 18.27
C GLU A 160 -7.22 -2.83 18.01
N LEU A 161 -6.02 -3.41 18.12
CA LEU A 161 -4.76 -2.71 17.84
C LEU A 161 -4.68 -2.26 16.39
N MET A 162 -5.05 -3.13 15.44
CA MET A 162 -5.13 -2.75 14.02
C MET A 162 -6.11 -1.61 13.82
N GLY A 163 -7.30 -1.65 14.44
CA GLY A 163 -8.27 -0.56 14.38
C GLY A 163 -7.70 0.78 14.85
N GLN A 164 -7.01 0.79 15.99
CA GLN A 164 -6.34 1.97 16.54
C GLN A 164 -5.26 2.50 15.58
N CYS A 165 -4.46 1.62 15.01
CA CYS A 165 -3.42 1.99 14.03
C CYS A 165 -4.02 2.56 12.74
N VAL A 166 -5.10 1.99 12.21
CA VAL A 166 -5.80 2.54 11.05
C VAL A 166 -6.32 3.94 11.33
N LEU A 167 -6.98 4.16 12.48
CA LEU A 167 -7.51 5.49 12.85
C LEU A 167 -6.40 6.53 12.97
N ALA A 168 -5.29 6.21 13.63
CA ALA A 168 -4.16 7.13 13.79
C ALA A 168 -3.54 7.48 12.43
N LEU A 169 -3.34 6.47 11.56
CA LEU A 169 -2.79 6.67 10.22
C LEU A 169 -3.67 7.59 9.37
N TYR A 170 -4.97 7.29 9.26
CA TYR A 170 -5.88 8.09 8.45
C TYR A 170 -6.08 9.51 8.99
N ARG A 171 -6.10 9.71 10.31
CA ARG A 171 -6.21 11.03 10.94
C ARG A 171 -4.96 11.87 10.70
N SER A 172 -3.76 11.27 10.78
CA SER A 172 -2.51 11.96 10.47
C SER A 172 -2.40 12.35 8.99
N ALA A 173 -3.17 11.70 8.13
CA ALA A 173 -3.18 11.88 6.69
C ALA A 173 -4.39 12.69 6.17
N ALA A 174 -5.23 13.20 7.06
CA ALA A 174 -6.35 14.04 6.64
C ALA A 174 -5.85 15.26 5.85
N GLN A 175 -6.63 15.67 4.83
CA GLN A 175 -6.24 16.83 4.04
C GLN A 175 -6.05 18.08 4.92
N PRO A 176 -5.03 18.91 4.67
CA PRO A 176 -4.17 18.95 3.46
C PRO A 176 -2.90 18.07 3.49
N ALA A 177 -2.68 17.26 4.51
CA ALA A 177 -1.40 16.55 4.73
C ALA A 177 -0.96 15.65 3.55
N MET A 178 -1.90 14.96 2.89
CA MET A 178 -1.54 14.14 1.72
C MET A 178 -1.25 14.99 0.48
N LYS A 179 -1.96 16.09 0.29
CA LYS A 179 -1.66 17.07 -0.76
C LYS A 179 -0.26 17.65 -0.57
N GLU A 180 0.12 18.01 0.66
CA GLU A 180 1.46 18.50 0.98
C GLU A 180 2.54 17.45 0.65
N TRP A 181 2.30 16.17 0.91
CA TRP A 181 3.20 15.09 0.47
C TRP A 181 3.31 15.07 -1.05
N GLY A 182 2.21 15.23 -1.78
CA GLY A 182 2.18 15.29 -3.24
C GLY A 182 2.99 16.44 -3.85
N GLU A 183 3.04 17.60 -3.17
CA GLU A 183 3.85 18.74 -3.58
C GLU A 183 5.37 18.46 -3.54
N HIS A 184 5.79 17.49 -2.73
CA HIS A 184 7.19 17.16 -2.48
C HIS A 184 7.65 15.84 -3.12
N LEU A 185 6.92 15.29 -4.10
CA LEU A 185 7.29 14.02 -4.77
C LEU A 185 8.47 14.12 -5.75
N GLY A 186 8.94 15.33 -6.07
CA GLY A 186 10.00 15.54 -7.07
C GLY A 186 11.21 14.59 -6.97
N PRO A 187 11.77 14.29 -5.78
CA PRO A 187 12.89 13.34 -5.68
C PRO A 187 12.57 11.92 -6.15
N ALA A 188 11.29 11.49 -6.11
CA ALA A 188 10.91 10.16 -6.61
C ALA A 188 11.09 10.02 -8.13
N ALA A 189 11.09 11.13 -8.88
CA ALA A 189 11.39 11.14 -10.32
C ALA A 189 12.87 10.81 -10.65
N LEU A 190 13.74 10.78 -9.65
CA LEU A 190 15.16 10.37 -9.83
C LEU A 190 15.34 8.85 -9.84
N VAL A 191 14.30 8.10 -9.50
CA VAL A 191 14.29 6.64 -9.43
C VAL A 191 13.30 6.13 -10.46
N PRO A 192 13.67 5.15 -11.33
CA PRO A 192 12.73 4.57 -12.29
C PRO A 192 11.46 4.08 -11.61
N GLY A 193 10.32 4.52 -12.10
CA GLY A 193 9.03 4.28 -11.47
C GLY A 193 7.97 3.69 -12.39
N LEU A 194 7.03 2.95 -11.82
CA LEU A 194 5.85 2.40 -12.48
C LEU A 194 4.58 2.74 -11.70
N ALA A 195 3.67 3.46 -12.31
CA ALA A 195 2.30 3.58 -11.83
C ALA A 195 1.48 2.36 -12.25
N ILE A 196 0.93 1.64 -11.30
CA ILE A 196 -0.02 0.55 -11.54
C ILE A 196 -1.41 1.15 -11.48
N ILE A 197 -2.17 1.03 -12.57
CA ILE A 197 -3.51 1.59 -12.67
C ILE A 197 -4.52 0.43 -12.73
N ALA A 198 -5.31 0.28 -11.68
CA ALA A 198 -6.43 -0.65 -11.62
C ALA A 198 -7.73 0.13 -11.85
N PRO A 199 -8.34 0.08 -13.05
CA PRO A 199 -9.45 0.98 -13.40
C PRO A 199 -10.72 0.79 -12.58
N GLU A 200 -10.92 -0.41 -12.01
CA GLU A 200 -12.09 -0.75 -11.22
C GLU A 200 -11.86 -0.55 -9.71
N ASP A 201 -10.76 0.08 -9.30
CA ASP A 201 -10.48 0.42 -7.91
C ASP A 201 -11.40 1.56 -7.44
N PRO A 202 -12.30 1.32 -6.45
CA PRO A 202 -13.22 2.34 -5.97
C PRO A 202 -12.60 3.35 -4.99
N PHE A 203 -11.34 3.15 -4.57
CA PHE A 203 -10.71 3.93 -3.51
C PHE A 203 -9.78 5.04 -4.00
N VAL A 204 -9.40 5.04 -5.30
CA VAL A 204 -8.37 5.94 -5.85
C VAL A 204 -8.91 7.09 -6.72
N ASN A 205 -10.21 7.35 -6.74
CA ASN A 205 -10.86 8.39 -7.55
C ASN A 205 -10.65 8.24 -9.08
N GLY A 206 -10.59 7.00 -9.55
CA GLY A 206 -10.42 6.67 -10.97
C GLY A 206 -8.96 6.73 -11.42
N ARG A 207 -8.77 6.39 -12.71
CA ARG A 207 -7.45 6.20 -13.31
C ARG A 207 -6.70 7.51 -13.60
N ASP A 208 -7.44 8.60 -13.85
CA ASP A 208 -6.85 9.82 -14.43
C ASP A 208 -5.88 10.49 -13.46
N LEU A 209 -6.23 10.60 -12.17
CA LEU A 209 -5.34 11.19 -11.17
C LEU A 209 -4.03 10.41 -11.02
N GLY A 210 -4.08 9.08 -11.08
CA GLY A 210 -2.88 8.23 -11.03
C GLY A 210 -1.99 8.43 -12.27
N MET A 211 -2.59 8.53 -13.45
CA MET A 211 -1.87 8.75 -14.71
C MET A 211 -1.23 10.15 -14.75
N GLU A 212 -1.96 11.20 -14.35
CA GLU A 212 -1.41 12.55 -14.27
C GLU A 212 -0.22 12.64 -13.30
N MET A 213 -0.29 11.93 -12.17
CA MET A 213 0.84 11.88 -11.24
C MET A 213 2.01 11.07 -11.79
N ALA A 214 1.77 10.00 -12.55
CA ALA A 214 2.82 9.26 -13.25
C ALA A 214 3.54 10.15 -14.27
N ASP A 215 2.78 10.87 -15.11
CA ASP A 215 3.33 11.80 -16.09
C ASP A 215 4.16 12.90 -15.41
N ARG A 216 3.67 13.45 -14.30
CA ARG A 216 4.39 14.47 -13.52
C ARG A 216 5.72 13.96 -12.96
N LEU A 217 5.82 12.67 -12.64
CA LEU A 217 7.04 12.04 -12.13
C LEU A 217 7.92 11.47 -13.25
N GLY A 218 7.46 11.48 -14.51
CA GLY A 218 8.16 10.82 -15.62
C GLY A 218 8.23 9.30 -15.43
N ALA A 219 7.27 8.72 -14.72
CA ALA A 219 7.19 7.29 -14.47
C ALA A 219 6.44 6.58 -15.62
N ASP A 220 6.79 5.32 -15.85
CA ASP A 220 5.98 4.43 -16.68
C ASP A 220 4.60 4.23 -16.04
N HIS A 221 3.61 3.85 -16.82
CA HIS A 221 2.35 3.37 -16.28
C HIS A 221 1.89 2.07 -16.96
N HIS A 222 1.16 1.26 -16.21
CA HIS A 222 0.53 0.03 -16.71
C HIS A 222 -0.92 -0.06 -16.23
N VAL A 223 -1.84 -0.22 -17.17
CA VAL A 223 -3.27 -0.37 -16.86
C VAL A 223 -3.60 -1.86 -16.77
N MET A 224 -4.01 -2.31 -15.60
CA MET A 224 -4.49 -3.65 -15.34
C MET A 224 -6.00 -3.73 -15.60
N GLU A 225 -6.37 -3.83 -16.88
CA GLU A 225 -7.78 -3.83 -17.30
C GLU A 225 -8.60 -4.93 -16.61
N GLY A 226 -9.78 -4.57 -16.13
CA GLY A 226 -10.68 -5.48 -15.41
C GLY A 226 -10.24 -5.79 -13.97
N GLN A 227 -9.19 -5.13 -13.46
CA GLN A 227 -8.74 -5.31 -12.08
C GLN A 227 -9.18 -4.15 -11.20
N GLY A 228 -9.59 -4.51 -9.96
CA GLY A 228 -9.90 -3.59 -8.89
C GLY A 228 -8.73 -3.42 -7.92
N HIS A 229 -9.03 -2.99 -6.69
CA HIS A 229 -8.06 -2.63 -5.68
C HIS A 229 -7.02 -3.74 -5.41
N TRP A 230 -7.45 -4.98 -5.25
CA TRP A 230 -6.57 -6.13 -5.00
C TRP A 230 -6.15 -6.84 -6.31
N TRP A 231 -5.57 -6.09 -7.24
CA TRP A 231 -5.09 -6.58 -8.54
C TRP A 231 -4.10 -7.75 -8.41
N MET A 232 -3.32 -7.80 -7.32
CA MET A 232 -2.36 -8.87 -7.04
C MET A 232 -3.04 -10.20 -6.67
N LEU A 233 -4.29 -10.16 -6.22
CA LEU A 233 -5.13 -11.34 -5.99
C LEU A 233 -5.95 -11.69 -7.24
N GLY A 234 -6.38 -10.68 -7.99
CA GLY A 234 -7.23 -10.86 -9.18
C GLY A 234 -6.47 -11.46 -10.38
N ASP A 235 -5.27 -10.95 -10.66
CA ASP A 235 -4.39 -11.46 -11.72
C ASP A 235 -2.92 -11.48 -11.31
N PRO A 236 -2.51 -12.40 -10.42
CA PRO A 236 -1.13 -12.49 -9.94
C PRO A 236 -0.13 -12.80 -11.06
N THR A 237 -0.55 -13.52 -12.11
CA THR A 237 0.32 -13.87 -13.22
C THR A 237 0.59 -12.67 -14.12
N GLY A 238 -0.44 -11.89 -14.46
CA GLY A 238 -0.30 -10.64 -15.20
C GLY A 238 0.50 -9.61 -14.41
N ALA A 239 0.24 -9.50 -13.11
CA ALA A 239 0.99 -8.62 -12.21
C ALA A 239 2.49 -8.98 -12.18
N ALA A 240 2.83 -10.27 -12.07
CA ALA A 240 4.21 -10.72 -12.10
C ALA A 240 4.88 -10.47 -13.46
N ALA A 241 4.16 -10.63 -14.56
CA ALA A 241 4.65 -10.33 -15.90
C ALA A 241 4.93 -8.83 -16.06
N MET A 242 3.97 -7.99 -15.69
CA MET A 242 4.10 -6.52 -15.69
C MET A 242 5.35 -6.06 -14.92
N LEU A 243 5.55 -6.54 -13.71
CA LEU A 243 6.70 -6.17 -12.88
C LEU A 243 8.01 -6.63 -13.50
N ARG A 244 8.08 -7.88 -14.00
CA ARG A 244 9.27 -8.38 -14.70
C ARG A 244 9.61 -7.55 -15.94
N ASP A 245 8.61 -7.19 -16.74
CA ASP A 245 8.81 -6.37 -17.95
C ASP A 245 9.28 -4.96 -17.57
N PHE A 246 8.74 -4.37 -16.50
CA PHE A 246 9.22 -3.09 -15.98
C PHE A 246 10.68 -3.18 -15.53
N TRP A 247 11.03 -4.12 -14.68
CA TRP A 247 12.41 -4.29 -14.21
C TRP A 247 13.40 -4.57 -15.34
N ALA A 248 13.00 -5.36 -16.36
CA ALA A 248 13.85 -5.62 -17.51
C ALA A 248 14.17 -4.36 -18.34
N ARG A 249 13.31 -3.33 -18.31
CA ARG A 249 13.56 -2.04 -18.97
C ARG A 249 14.32 -1.03 -18.11
N ALA A 250 14.20 -1.16 -16.80
CA ALA A 250 14.85 -0.26 -15.84
C ALA A 250 16.35 -0.55 -15.65
N TYR A 251 16.85 -1.69 -16.15
CA TYR A 251 18.25 -2.13 -16.14
C TYR A 251 18.81 -2.21 -17.55
#